data_ef0b33b80ac4cb82917f9a2aab50b1c4
#
_entry.id   ef0b33b80ac4cb82917f9a2aab50b1c4
#
_cell.length_a   1.000
_cell.length_b   1.000
_cell.length_c   1.000
_cell.angle_alpha   90.00
_cell.angle_beta   90.00
_cell.angle_gamma   90.00
#
_symmetry.space_group_name_H-M   'P 1'
#
loop_
_entity.id
_entity.type
_entity.pdbx_description
1 polymer ?
#
loop_
_entity_poly.entity_id
_entity_poly.type
_entity_poly.pdbx_seq_one_letter_code
_entity_poly.pdbx_strand_id
1 'polypeptide(L)'
;MSALLKLQNIHKAFADVRVLENVSLSLASGEVVSLLGPSGCGKSTLLRIAAGLDQDYQGGLELNPLLNFGRGSGIGVVFQEPRLMPWLSVAQNVGFADGWVPDDAWIEQLLRDVGLHGRGDALPKHLSGGQAQRVAIARALYGKPQVLLLDEPFSAVDAFTRMKLQDLVVELAARYEIAVLLVTHDLDEAFYLSDRVLILGGTPSRLQRELAVPLARPRDRRSAELAYLRGEALTELYQSHML
;
A
#
# COMPACT_ATOMS: atom_id res chain seq x y z
N MET A 1 14.50 -14.44 6.52
CA MET A 1 13.04 -14.42 6.83
C MET A 1 12.30 -14.93 5.59
N SER A 2 11.25 -15.73 5.73
CA SER A 2 10.46 -16.20 4.57
C SER A 2 9.61 -15.06 4.02
N ALA A 3 9.55 -14.91 2.70
CA ALA A 3 8.68 -13.92 2.07
C ALA A 3 7.21 -14.30 2.30
N LEU A 4 6.36 -13.30 2.58
CA LEU A 4 4.91 -13.46 2.68
C LEU A 4 4.25 -13.43 1.30
N LEU A 5 4.77 -12.56 0.43
CA LEU A 5 4.31 -12.40 -0.94
C LEU A 5 5.52 -12.37 -1.86
N LYS A 6 5.43 -13.04 -3.02
CA LYS A 6 6.49 -13.03 -4.01
C LYS A 6 5.89 -13.02 -5.42
N LEU A 7 6.29 -12.03 -6.19
CA LEU A 7 6.02 -11.95 -7.61
C LEU A 7 7.29 -12.37 -8.36
N GLN A 8 7.15 -13.24 -9.37
CA GLN A 8 8.27 -13.78 -10.13
C GLN A 8 8.04 -13.64 -11.62
N ASN A 9 8.97 -12.94 -12.27
CA ASN A 9 9.02 -12.80 -13.73
C ASN A 9 7.66 -12.36 -14.31
N ILE A 10 7.05 -11.35 -13.70
CA ILE A 10 5.74 -10.86 -14.13
C ILE A 10 5.85 -10.13 -15.45
N HIS A 11 5.04 -10.59 -16.41
CA HIS A 11 4.80 -9.93 -17.68
C HIS A 11 3.32 -9.63 -17.83
N LYS A 12 2.98 -8.43 -18.28
CA LYS A 12 1.60 -7.99 -18.52
C LYS A 12 1.51 -7.17 -19.78
N ALA A 13 0.52 -7.49 -20.60
CA ALA A 13 0.12 -6.69 -21.75
C ALA A 13 -1.39 -6.39 -21.69
N PHE A 14 -1.81 -5.27 -22.25
CA PHE A 14 -3.19 -4.94 -22.56
C PHE A 14 -3.32 -4.83 -24.07
N ALA A 15 -4.07 -5.72 -24.67
CA ALA A 15 -4.05 -5.94 -26.12
C ALA A 15 -2.61 -6.07 -26.63
N ASP A 16 -2.16 -5.21 -27.51
CA ASP A 16 -0.81 -5.25 -28.12
C ASP A 16 0.23 -4.44 -27.36
N VAL A 17 -0.16 -3.76 -26.26
CA VAL A 17 0.74 -2.90 -25.48
C VAL A 17 1.30 -3.66 -24.29
N ARG A 18 2.61 -3.95 -24.31
CA ARG A 18 3.32 -4.50 -23.14
C ARG A 18 3.50 -3.40 -22.09
N VAL A 19 3.00 -3.66 -20.89
CA VAL A 19 3.07 -2.72 -19.75
C VAL A 19 4.15 -3.13 -18.76
N LEU A 20 4.22 -4.43 -18.43
CA LEU A 20 5.23 -4.96 -17.51
C LEU A 20 6.06 -6.04 -18.22
N GLU A 21 7.35 -6.04 -17.97
CA GLU A 21 8.27 -7.03 -18.52
C GLU A 21 9.28 -7.49 -17.46
N ASN A 22 9.22 -8.78 -17.14
CA ASN A 22 10.14 -9.45 -16.22
C ASN A 22 10.30 -8.77 -14.86
N VAL A 23 9.17 -8.37 -14.23
CA VAL A 23 9.18 -7.73 -12.92
C VAL A 23 9.12 -8.79 -11.83
N SER A 24 10.09 -8.75 -10.91
CA SER A 24 10.12 -9.63 -9.74
C SER A 24 10.30 -8.80 -8.47
N LEU A 25 9.55 -9.12 -7.42
CA LEU A 25 9.69 -8.52 -6.10
C LEU A 25 9.26 -9.51 -5.01
N SER A 26 9.74 -9.29 -3.81
CA SER A 26 9.31 -10.06 -2.62
C SER A 26 9.05 -9.11 -1.47
N LEU A 27 8.15 -9.52 -0.57
CA LEU A 27 7.76 -8.80 0.63
C LEU A 27 7.89 -9.73 1.83
N ALA A 28 8.74 -9.38 2.79
CA ALA A 28 8.93 -10.13 4.02
C ALA A 28 7.94 -9.68 5.12
N SER A 29 7.80 -10.47 6.18
CA SER A 29 6.96 -10.12 7.33
C SER A 29 7.43 -8.83 8.00
N GLY A 30 6.51 -7.89 8.27
CA GLY A 30 6.78 -6.60 8.89
C GLY A 30 7.57 -5.61 8.03
N GLU A 31 7.93 -6.00 6.81
CA GLU A 31 8.66 -5.16 5.86
C GLU A 31 7.72 -4.17 5.17
N VAL A 32 8.19 -2.95 4.98
CA VAL A 32 7.53 -1.95 4.13
C VAL A 32 8.35 -1.74 2.87
N VAL A 33 7.76 -2.03 1.72
CA VAL A 33 8.37 -1.85 0.40
C VAL A 33 7.57 -0.85 -0.40
N SER A 34 8.22 0.16 -0.97
CA SER A 34 7.58 1.08 -1.92
C SER A 34 7.94 0.73 -3.36
N LEU A 35 6.94 0.78 -4.22
CA LEU A 35 7.08 0.74 -5.66
C LEU A 35 6.94 2.16 -6.20
N LEU A 36 8.06 2.75 -6.59
CA LEU A 36 8.19 4.11 -7.09
C LEU A 36 8.31 4.11 -8.62
N GLY A 37 7.76 5.10 -9.29
CA GLY A 37 7.91 5.28 -10.73
C GLY A 37 6.91 6.27 -11.30
N PRO A 38 7.07 6.69 -12.57
CA PRO A 38 6.19 7.66 -13.21
C PRO A 38 4.74 7.16 -13.32
N SER A 39 3.80 8.10 -13.50
CA SER A 39 2.40 7.75 -13.73
C SER A 39 2.26 6.91 -15.01
N GLY A 40 1.41 5.88 -14.97
CA GLY A 40 1.17 5.00 -16.11
C GLY A 40 2.20 3.89 -16.33
N CYS A 41 3.29 3.79 -15.57
CA CYS A 41 4.30 2.75 -15.74
C CYS A 41 3.89 1.35 -15.24
N GLY A 42 2.65 1.12 -14.82
CA GLY A 42 2.16 -0.21 -14.44
C GLY A 42 2.23 -0.56 -12.95
N LYS A 43 2.53 0.39 -12.05
CA LYS A 43 2.57 0.15 -10.59
C LYS A 43 1.26 -0.40 -10.03
N SER A 44 0.13 0.26 -10.33
CA SER A 44 -1.20 -0.19 -9.91
C SER A 44 -1.59 -1.52 -10.55
N THR A 45 -1.11 -1.80 -11.77
CA THR A 45 -1.28 -3.11 -12.43
C THR A 45 -0.55 -4.20 -11.64
N LEU A 46 0.71 -3.97 -11.27
CA LEU A 46 1.48 -4.91 -10.47
C LEU A 46 0.85 -5.13 -9.10
N LEU A 47 0.34 -4.08 -8.46
CA LEU A 47 -0.38 -4.18 -7.19
C LEU A 47 -1.67 -5.00 -7.33
N ARG A 48 -2.45 -4.82 -8.41
CA ARG A 48 -3.66 -5.62 -8.69
C ARG A 48 -3.34 -7.10 -8.90
N ILE A 49 -2.22 -7.41 -9.55
CA ILE A 49 -1.73 -8.78 -9.68
C ILE A 49 -1.38 -9.33 -8.28
N ALA A 50 -0.63 -8.58 -7.48
CA ALA A 50 -0.30 -8.96 -6.10
C ALA A 50 -1.54 -9.19 -5.21
N ALA A 51 -2.62 -8.44 -5.46
CA ALA A 51 -3.90 -8.58 -4.77
C ALA A 51 -4.76 -9.75 -5.29
N GLY A 52 -4.33 -10.45 -6.37
CA GLY A 52 -5.15 -11.48 -7.05
C GLY A 52 -6.35 -10.93 -7.83
N LEU A 53 -6.41 -9.59 -8.02
CA LEU A 53 -7.50 -8.92 -8.73
C LEU A 53 -7.33 -8.92 -10.24
N ASP A 54 -6.12 -9.11 -10.74
CA ASP A 54 -5.80 -9.30 -12.16
C ASP A 54 -5.08 -10.65 -12.29
N GLN A 55 -5.66 -11.56 -13.05
CA GLN A 55 -5.15 -12.92 -13.26
C GLN A 55 -4.62 -13.13 -14.69
N ASP A 56 -4.79 -12.15 -15.56
CA ASP A 56 -4.31 -12.20 -16.94
C ASP A 56 -2.88 -11.65 -17.02
N TYR A 57 -1.91 -12.45 -16.64
CA TYR A 57 -0.48 -12.15 -16.70
C TYR A 57 0.33 -13.44 -16.87
N GLN A 58 1.60 -13.29 -17.24
CA GLN A 58 2.58 -14.39 -17.23
C GLN A 58 3.54 -14.20 -16.07
N GLY A 59 4.06 -15.30 -15.54
CA GLY A 59 4.91 -15.33 -14.36
C GLY A 59 4.24 -16.02 -13.19
N GLY A 60 4.73 -15.79 -11.97
CA GLY A 60 4.25 -16.45 -10.76
C GLY A 60 3.90 -15.47 -9.64
N LEU A 61 2.79 -15.73 -8.95
CA LEU A 61 2.45 -15.13 -7.65
C LEU A 61 2.48 -16.23 -6.60
N GLU A 62 3.39 -16.12 -5.66
CA GLU A 62 3.47 -17.02 -4.51
C GLU A 62 3.04 -16.26 -3.26
N LEU A 63 2.05 -16.80 -2.56
CA LEU A 63 1.64 -16.36 -1.24
C LEU A 63 2.08 -17.41 -0.23
N ASN A 64 2.69 -16.98 0.86
CA ASN A 64 3.10 -17.90 1.91
C ASN A 64 1.86 -18.67 2.44
N PRO A 65 1.88 -20.00 2.48
CA PRO A 65 0.75 -20.80 3.01
C PRO A 65 0.39 -20.49 4.47
N LEU A 66 1.31 -19.87 5.21
CA LEU A 66 1.08 -19.40 6.58
C LEU A 66 0.30 -18.07 6.64
N LEU A 67 0.05 -17.41 5.50
CA LEU A 67 -0.91 -16.32 5.44
C LEU A 67 -2.25 -16.83 5.94
N ASN A 68 -2.65 -16.29 7.10
CA ASN A 68 -3.85 -16.77 7.77
C ASN A 68 -5.09 -16.26 7.02
N PHE A 69 -5.70 -17.11 6.22
CA PHE A 69 -6.92 -16.82 5.45
C PHE A 69 -8.19 -16.84 6.33
N GLY A 70 -8.09 -16.60 7.66
CA GLY A 70 -9.18 -16.77 8.63
C GLY A 70 -10.45 -15.99 8.31
N ARG A 71 -10.37 -14.68 8.12
CA ARG A 71 -11.52 -13.81 7.73
C ARG A 71 -11.30 -13.07 6.41
N GLY A 72 -10.48 -13.61 5.49
CA GLY A 72 -10.16 -12.96 4.20
C GLY A 72 -8.95 -13.58 3.51
N SER A 73 -8.46 -12.94 2.46
CA SER A 73 -7.33 -13.41 1.66
C SER A 73 -5.96 -13.29 2.34
N GLY A 74 -5.88 -12.86 3.61
CA GLY A 74 -4.62 -12.49 4.25
C GLY A 74 -4.01 -11.18 3.71
N ILE A 75 -4.66 -10.57 2.73
CA ILE A 75 -4.25 -9.34 2.06
C ILE A 75 -5.35 -8.29 2.20
N GLY A 76 -4.99 -7.11 2.73
CA GLY A 76 -5.82 -5.91 2.70
C GLY A 76 -5.42 -5.00 1.54
N VAL A 77 -6.39 -4.33 0.92
CA VAL A 77 -6.12 -3.41 -0.20
C VAL A 77 -6.74 -2.05 0.11
N VAL A 78 -5.97 -0.99 -0.07
CA VAL A 78 -6.43 0.41 -0.02
C VAL A 78 -6.13 1.04 -1.36
N PHE A 79 -7.16 1.56 -2.00
CA PHE A 79 -7.05 2.23 -3.29
C PHE A 79 -6.83 3.74 -3.12
N GLN A 80 -6.41 4.40 -4.18
CA GLN A 80 -6.25 5.85 -4.26
C GLN A 80 -7.53 6.59 -3.84
N GLU A 81 -8.67 6.16 -4.37
CA GLU A 81 -9.98 6.58 -3.89
C GLU A 81 -10.45 5.63 -2.78
N PRO A 82 -11.05 6.12 -1.67
CA PRO A 82 -11.49 5.28 -0.55
C PRO A 82 -12.53 4.21 -0.92
N ARG A 83 -13.28 4.42 -2.01
CA ARG A 83 -14.33 3.50 -2.51
C ARG A 83 -15.25 3.01 -1.42
N LEU A 84 -15.70 3.93 -0.57
CA LEU A 84 -16.71 3.63 0.45
C LEU A 84 -18.08 3.45 -0.19
N MET A 85 -18.86 2.53 0.36
CA MET A 85 -20.25 2.35 -0.01
C MET A 85 -21.07 3.53 0.52
N PRO A 86 -21.60 4.43 -0.32
CA PRO A 86 -22.17 5.70 0.14
C PRO A 86 -23.45 5.54 0.96
N TRP A 87 -24.14 4.42 0.86
CA TRP A 87 -25.34 4.07 1.60
C TRP A 87 -25.10 3.34 2.92
N LEU A 88 -23.87 2.93 3.20
CA LEU A 88 -23.47 2.27 4.44
C LEU A 88 -22.84 3.28 5.40
N SER A 89 -23.06 3.09 6.70
CA SER A 89 -22.36 3.86 7.73
C SER A 89 -20.86 3.55 7.74
N VAL A 90 -20.08 4.34 8.46
CA VAL A 90 -18.64 4.12 8.66
C VAL A 90 -18.39 2.73 9.26
N ALA A 91 -19.09 2.35 10.32
CA ALA A 91 -18.96 1.04 10.94
C ALA A 91 -19.31 -0.09 9.96
N GLN A 92 -20.40 0.06 9.20
CA GLN A 92 -20.80 -0.90 8.18
C GLN A 92 -19.79 -0.99 7.02
N ASN A 93 -19.16 0.13 6.63
CA ASN A 93 -18.08 0.11 5.65
C ASN A 93 -16.85 -0.65 6.15
N VAL A 94 -16.48 -0.50 7.43
CA VAL A 94 -15.34 -1.20 8.02
C VAL A 94 -15.63 -2.69 8.12
N GLY A 95 -16.79 -3.08 8.65
CA GLY A 95 -17.18 -4.49 8.80
C GLY A 95 -17.75 -5.12 7.53
N PHE A 96 -17.71 -4.42 6.37
CA PHE A 96 -18.21 -4.94 5.13
C PHE A 96 -17.38 -6.13 4.65
N ALA A 97 -17.93 -7.31 4.88
CA ALA A 97 -17.39 -8.56 4.37
C ALA A 97 -18.58 -9.46 4.01
N ASP A 98 -18.58 -9.98 2.78
CA ASP A 98 -19.68 -10.81 2.29
C ASP A 98 -19.82 -12.07 3.14
N GLY A 99 -21.04 -12.30 3.69
CA GLY A 99 -21.38 -13.50 4.45
C GLY A 99 -20.85 -13.56 5.89
N TRP A 100 -20.27 -12.49 6.46
CA TRP A 100 -19.77 -12.47 7.83
C TRP A 100 -20.69 -11.69 8.76
N VAL A 101 -20.79 -12.15 9.99
CA VAL A 101 -21.39 -11.39 11.07
C VAL A 101 -20.38 -10.35 11.53
N PRO A 102 -20.72 -9.04 11.51
CA PRO A 102 -19.79 -8.00 11.94
C PRO A 102 -19.33 -8.21 13.38
N ASP A 103 -18.04 -7.99 13.61
CA ASP A 103 -17.45 -7.95 14.94
C ASP A 103 -17.42 -6.50 15.41
N ASP A 104 -18.48 -6.06 16.08
CA ASP A 104 -18.66 -4.67 16.50
C ASP A 104 -17.53 -4.20 17.44
N ALA A 105 -17.01 -5.08 18.30
CA ALA A 105 -15.91 -4.74 19.20
C ALA A 105 -14.62 -4.48 18.42
N TRP A 106 -14.37 -5.28 17.38
CA TRP A 106 -13.22 -5.11 16.51
C TRP A 106 -13.37 -3.88 15.60
N ILE A 107 -14.55 -3.60 15.07
CA ILE A 107 -14.86 -2.38 14.32
C ILE A 107 -14.57 -1.15 15.17
N GLU A 108 -15.08 -1.12 16.41
CA GLU A 108 -14.87 0.00 17.31
C GLU A 108 -13.40 0.19 17.68
N GLN A 109 -12.64 -0.92 17.84
CA GLN A 109 -11.19 -0.87 18.03
C GLN A 109 -10.49 -0.26 16.82
N LEU A 110 -10.80 -0.69 15.62
CA LEU A 110 -10.22 -0.14 14.39
C LEU A 110 -10.57 1.34 14.21
N LEU A 111 -11.80 1.75 14.53
CA LEU A 111 -12.20 3.16 14.48
C LEU A 111 -11.43 4.02 15.49
N ARG A 112 -11.12 3.49 16.68
CA ARG A 112 -10.21 4.16 17.65
C ARG A 112 -8.82 4.29 17.06
N ASP A 113 -8.27 3.21 16.51
CA ASP A 113 -6.90 3.15 16.00
C ASP A 113 -6.69 4.10 14.80
N VAL A 114 -7.70 4.29 13.96
CA VAL A 114 -7.62 5.27 12.86
C VAL A 114 -8.07 6.68 13.28
N GLY A 115 -8.37 6.91 14.57
CA GLY A 115 -8.76 8.22 15.10
C GLY A 115 -10.15 8.68 14.64
N LEU A 116 -11.09 7.74 14.50
CA LEU A 116 -12.51 7.98 14.16
C LEU A 116 -13.48 7.45 15.20
N HIS A 117 -13.04 7.36 16.47
CA HIS A 117 -13.91 6.98 17.58
C HIS A 117 -15.19 7.83 17.62
N GLY A 118 -16.33 7.19 17.85
CA GLY A 118 -17.65 7.84 17.90
C GLY A 118 -18.20 8.29 16.54
N ARG A 119 -17.55 7.90 15.43
CA ARG A 119 -18.03 8.23 14.06
C ARG A 119 -18.63 7.04 13.32
N GLY A 120 -18.87 5.93 14.03
CA GLY A 120 -19.37 4.69 13.42
C GLY A 120 -20.68 4.84 12.65
N ASP A 121 -21.62 5.68 13.14
CA ASP A 121 -22.94 5.92 12.52
C ASP A 121 -22.92 6.96 11.39
N ALA A 122 -21.79 7.67 11.19
CA ALA A 122 -21.71 8.68 10.14
C ALA A 122 -21.76 8.03 8.75
N LEU A 123 -22.33 8.75 7.76
CA LEU A 123 -22.30 8.33 6.36
C LEU A 123 -21.05 8.91 5.67
N PRO A 124 -20.54 8.26 4.60
CA PRO A 124 -19.38 8.74 3.85
C PRO A 124 -19.45 10.19 3.39
N LYS A 125 -20.63 10.69 3.02
CA LYS A 125 -20.87 12.08 2.61
C LYS A 125 -20.58 13.12 3.70
N HIS A 126 -20.47 12.70 4.96
CA HIS A 126 -20.18 13.56 6.10
C HIS A 126 -18.68 13.53 6.50
N LEU A 127 -17.86 12.84 5.73
CA LEU A 127 -16.42 12.68 5.99
C LEU A 127 -15.61 13.64 5.11
N SER A 128 -14.51 14.16 5.66
CA SER A 128 -13.45 14.73 4.81
C SER A 128 -12.72 13.63 4.04
N GLY A 129 -11.98 13.99 2.97
CA GLY A 129 -11.19 13.03 2.19
C GLY A 129 -10.23 12.22 3.06
N GLY A 130 -9.53 12.86 4.00
CA GLY A 130 -8.65 12.18 4.95
C GLY A 130 -9.39 11.26 5.92
N GLN A 131 -10.59 11.61 6.36
CA GLN A 131 -11.44 10.73 7.18
C GLN A 131 -11.92 9.52 6.37
N ALA A 132 -12.34 9.72 5.12
CA ALA A 132 -12.74 8.64 4.24
C ALA A 132 -11.58 7.67 3.97
N GLN A 133 -10.35 8.18 3.80
CA GLN A 133 -9.15 7.34 3.65
C GLN A 133 -8.84 6.53 4.91
N ARG A 134 -9.03 7.11 6.11
CA ARG A 134 -8.92 6.39 7.38
C ARG A 134 -9.93 5.25 7.50
N VAL A 135 -11.17 5.44 7.05
CA VAL A 135 -12.18 4.37 6.98
C VAL A 135 -11.75 3.27 6.01
N ALA A 136 -11.20 3.62 4.84
CA ALA A 136 -10.69 2.63 3.88
C ALA A 136 -9.53 1.81 4.46
N ILE A 137 -8.62 2.43 5.23
CA ILE A 137 -7.55 1.73 5.95
C ILE A 137 -8.17 0.80 7.02
N ALA A 138 -9.09 1.26 7.85
CA ALA A 138 -9.75 0.43 8.85
C ALA A 138 -10.48 -0.77 8.22
N ARG A 139 -11.18 -0.57 7.09
CA ARG A 139 -11.80 -1.65 6.32
C ARG A 139 -10.79 -2.68 5.83
N ALA A 140 -9.65 -2.24 5.31
CA ALA A 140 -8.60 -3.13 4.86
C ALA A 140 -8.00 -3.96 6.00
N LEU A 141 -7.95 -3.40 7.22
CA LEU A 141 -7.46 -4.06 8.44
C LEU A 141 -8.47 -5.00 9.08
N TYR A 142 -9.77 -4.88 8.76
CA TYR A 142 -10.84 -5.65 9.40
C TYR A 142 -10.63 -7.17 9.28
N GLY A 143 -10.16 -7.63 8.12
CA GLY A 143 -9.83 -9.04 7.88
C GLY A 143 -8.56 -9.54 8.60
N LYS A 144 -7.89 -8.71 9.42
CA LYS A 144 -6.60 -9.01 10.07
C LYS A 144 -5.54 -9.47 9.07
N PRO A 145 -5.28 -8.68 8.00
CA PRO A 145 -4.34 -9.08 6.96
C PRO A 145 -2.91 -9.12 7.49
N GLN A 146 -2.08 -9.97 6.89
CA GLN A 146 -0.63 -9.97 7.11
C GLN A 146 0.11 -9.13 6.05
N VAL A 147 -0.56 -8.82 4.94
CA VAL A 147 -0.05 -7.95 3.87
C VAL A 147 -1.08 -6.85 3.60
N LEU A 148 -0.61 -5.61 3.54
CA LEU A 148 -1.41 -4.44 3.17
C LEU A 148 -0.86 -3.85 1.87
N LEU A 149 -1.69 -3.79 0.85
CA LEU A 149 -1.38 -3.21 -0.45
C LEU A 149 -2.01 -1.83 -0.54
N LEU A 150 -1.19 -0.82 -0.80
CA LEU A 150 -1.60 0.59 -0.82
C LEU A 150 -1.35 1.18 -2.21
N ASP A 151 -2.40 1.56 -2.94
CA ASP A 151 -2.31 2.17 -4.27
C ASP A 151 -2.49 3.68 -4.17
N GLU A 152 -1.40 4.44 -4.15
CA GLU A 152 -1.36 5.90 -4.01
C GLU A 152 -2.29 6.47 -2.92
N PRO A 153 -2.28 5.92 -1.69
CA PRO A 153 -3.34 6.15 -0.69
C PRO A 153 -3.36 7.59 -0.14
N PHE A 154 -2.36 8.39 -0.46
CA PHE A 154 -2.18 9.75 0.09
C PHE A 154 -2.33 10.86 -0.96
N SER A 155 -2.54 10.52 -2.24
CA SER A 155 -2.53 11.48 -3.35
C SER A 155 -3.70 12.47 -3.33
N ALA A 156 -4.86 12.07 -2.78
CA ALA A 156 -6.10 12.84 -2.81
C ALA A 156 -6.32 13.76 -1.58
N VAL A 157 -5.31 13.92 -0.72
CA VAL A 157 -5.42 14.71 0.52
C VAL A 157 -4.39 15.83 0.58
N ASP A 158 -4.67 16.88 1.38
CA ASP A 158 -3.74 17.98 1.62
C ASP A 158 -2.46 17.52 2.34
N ALA A 159 -1.39 18.35 2.28
CA ALA A 159 -0.07 17.99 2.79
C ALA A 159 -0.05 17.63 4.30
N PHE A 160 -0.81 18.33 5.15
CA PHE A 160 -0.83 18.04 6.59
C PHE A 160 -1.60 16.75 6.89
N THR A 161 -2.71 16.54 6.23
CA THR A 161 -3.50 15.30 6.34
C THR A 161 -2.68 14.11 5.81
N ARG A 162 -1.94 14.30 4.72
CA ARG A 162 -1.04 13.31 4.14
C ARG A 162 0.00 12.83 5.16
N MET A 163 0.73 13.76 5.80
CA MET A 163 1.72 13.42 6.82
C MET A 163 1.11 12.60 7.96
N LYS A 164 -0.07 13.00 8.45
CA LYS A 164 -0.78 12.27 9.51
C LYS A 164 -1.23 10.87 9.09
N LEU A 165 -1.63 10.68 7.82
CA LEU A 165 -2.00 9.38 7.29
C LEU A 165 -0.78 8.47 7.10
N GLN A 166 0.35 9.02 6.69
CA GLN A 166 1.61 8.29 6.57
C GLN A 166 2.08 7.80 7.95
N ASP A 167 2.06 8.67 8.96
CA ASP A 167 2.43 8.31 10.33
C ASP A 167 1.48 7.22 10.88
N LEU A 168 0.18 7.34 10.63
CA LEU A 168 -0.82 6.35 10.99
C LEU A 168 -0.54 4.98 10.33
N VAL A 169 -0.20 4.94 9.05
CA VAL A 169 0.11 3.68 8.36
C VAL A 169 1.34 3.01 8.97
N VAL A 170 2.41 3.77 9.27
CA VAL A 170 3.60 3.24 9.94
C VAL A 170 3.25 2.66 11.31
N GLU A 171 2.46 3.38 12.10
CA GLU A 171 2.03 2.93 13.43
C GLU A 171 1.21 1.64 13.35
N LEU A 172 0.22 1.58 12.45
CA LEU A 172 -0.65 0.42 12.30
C LEU A 172 0.12 -0.80 11.75
N ALA A 173 1.02 -0.59 10.77
CA ALA A 173 1.86 -1.66 10.25
C ALA A 173 2.74 -2.28 11.34
N ALA A 174 3.33 -1.46 12.20
CA ALA A 174 4.13 -1.92 13.33
C ALA A 174 3.27 -2.61 14.41
N ARG A 175 2.12 -2.02 14.78
CA ARG A 175 1.23 -2.54 15.82
C ARG A 175 0.64 -3.90 15.47
N TYR A 176 0.28 -4.10 14.22
CA TYR A 176 -0.36 -5.32 13.73
C TYR A 176 0.61 -6.27 13.01
N GLU A 177 1.91 -5.96 13.02
CA GLU A 177 2.98 -6.74 12.36
C GLU A 177 2.71 -7.02 10.87
N ILE A 178 2.15 -6.01 10.17
CA ILE A 178 1.71 -6.12 8.78
C ILE A 178 2.86 -5.73 7.84
N ALA A 179 3.10 -6.54 6.82
CA ALA A 179 3.95 -6.18 5.70
C ALA A 179 3.20 -5.25 4.74
N VAL A 180 3.85 -4.22 4.21
CA VAL A 180 3.21 -3.20 3.36
C VAL A 180 3.89 -3.12 2.01
N LEU A 181 3.11 -3.21 0.94
CA LEU A 181 3.52 -2.80 -0.40
C LEU A 181 2.81 -1.50 -0.76
N LEU A 182 3.58 -0.42 -0.84
CA LEU A 182 3.09 0.92 -1.16
C LEU A 182 3.42 1.27 -2.62
N VAL A 183 2.42 1.62 -3.40
CA VAL A 183 2.60 2.24 -4.71
C VAL A 183 2.52 3.76 -4.53
N THR A 184 3.53 4.47 -5.01
CA THR A 184 3.59 5.94 -5.00
C THR A 184 4.42 6.47 -6.16
N HIS A 185 4.23 7.73 -6.49
CA HIS A 185 5.10 8.52 -7.38
C HIS A 185 5.89 9.58 -6.60
N ASP A 186 5.73 9.63 -5.29
CA ASP A 186 6.36 10.61 -4.40
C ASP A 186 7.58 9.99 -3.70
N LEU A 187 8.76 10.57 -3.97
CA LEU A 187 10.03 10.16 -3.36
C LEU A 187 10.03 10.33 -1.85
N ASP A 188 9.42 11.42 -1.34
CA ASP A 188 9.37 11.69 0.10
C ASP A 188 8.58 10.62 0.83
N GLU A 189 7.46 10.19 0.26
CA GLU A 189 6.66 9.08 0.80
C GLU A 189 7.44 7.77 0.80
N ALA A 190 8.03 7.43 -0.36
CA ALA A 190 8.75 6.17 -0.52
C ALA A 190 9.89 6.03 0.50
N PHE A 191 10.73 7.05 0.64
CA PHE A 191 11.88 7.00 1.55
C PHE A 191 11.48 7.17 3.03
N TYR A 192 10.42 7.91 3.31
CA TYR A 192 9.94 8.05 4.69
C TYR A 192 9.35 6.77 5.25
N LEU A 193 8.58 6.02 4.45
CA LEU A 193 7.78 4.89 4.92
C LEU A 193 8.52 3.55 4.83
N SER A 194 9.41 3.35 3.84
CA SER A 194 9.80 2.02 3.41
C SER A 194 11.20 1.60 3.86
N ASP A 195 11.39 0.30 4.04
CA ASP A 195 12.70 -0.32 4.26
C ASP A 195 13.46 -0.50 2.95
N ARG A 196 12.70 -0.69 1.85
CA ARG A 196 13.22 -0.77 0.48
C ARG A 196 12.33 0.02 -0.47
N VAL A 197 12.96 0.66 -1.44
CA VAL A 197 12.31 1.38 -2.54
C VAL A 197 12.68 0.71 -3.85
N LEU A 198 11.68 0.21 -4.55
CA LEU A 198 11.80 -0.43 -5.86
C LEU A 198 11.39 0.58 -6.93
N ILE A 199 12.29 0.86 -7.87
CA ILE A 199 12.04 1.84 -8.95
C ILE A 199 11.62 1.10 -10.20
N LEU A 200 10.38 1.35 -10.63
CA LEU A 200 9.80 0.80 -11.85
C LEU A 200 9.84 1.85 -12.96
N GLY A 201 10.31 1.47 -14.14
CA GLY A 201 10.41 2.40 -15.27
C GLY A 201 10.70 1.72 -16.59
N GLY A 202 10.74 2.53 -17.66
CA GLY A 202 10.91 2.05 -19.03
C GLY A 202 9.58 1.75 -19.73
N THR A 203 9.67 1.36 -21.02
CA THR A 203 8.52 0.98 -21.85
C THR A 203 8.89 -0.23 -22.71
N PRO A 204 8.43 -1.45 -22.38
CA PRO A 204 7.67 -1.84 -21.18
C PRO A 204 8.43 -1.65 -19.88
N SER A 205 7.70 -1.48 -18.78
CA SER A 205 8.30 -1.22 -17.48
C SER A 205 8.97 -2.45 -16.89
N ARG A 206 10.15 -2.23 -16.31
CA ARG A 206 10.97 -3.22 -15.61
C ARG A 206 11.39 -2.64 -14.25
N LEU A 207 11.81 -3.49 -13.35
CA LEU A 207 12.51 -3.05 -12.15
C LEU A 207 13.89 -2.50 -12.55
N GLN A 208 14.08 -1.20 -12.39
CA GLN A 208 15.32 -0.50 -12.75
C GLN A 208 16.34 -0.54 -11.61
N ARG A 209 15.86 -0.30 -10.40
CA ARG A 209 16.67 -0.19 -9.19
C ARG A 209 15.92 -0.69 -7.97
N GLU A 210 16.69 -1.14 -7.01
CA GLU A 210 16.27 -1.43 -5.65
C GLU A 210 17.19 -0.69 -4.70
N LEU A 211 16.63 0.16 -3.84
CA LEU A 211 17.35 0.98 -2.89
C LEU A 211 16.94 0.60 -1.47
N ALA A 212 17.89 0.23 -0.64
CA ALA A 212 17.66 0.01 0.78
C ALA A 212 17.60 1.34 1.53
N VAL A 213 16.72 1.44 2.53
CA VAL A 213 16.64 2.59 3.44
C VAL A 213 16.98 2.11 4.84
N PRO A 214 18.27 2.06 5.23
CA PRO A 214 18.76 1.44 6.46
C PRO A 214 18.51 2.29 7.72
N LEU A 215 17.41 3.06 7.72
CA LEU A 215 16.99 3.91 8.83
C LEU A 215 15.81 3.26 9.55
N ALA A 216 15.90 3.16 10.88
CA ALA A 216 14.81 2.61 11.70
C ALA A 216 13.53 3.47 11.59
N ARG A 217 12.38 2.82 11.68
CA ARG A 217 11.06 3.48 11.76
C ARG A 217 10.60 3.59 13.23
N PRO A 218 9.87 4.66 13.62
CA PRO A 218 9.48 5.82 12.81
C PRO A 218 10.66 6.76 12.53
N ARG A 219 10.72 7.34 11.34
CA ARG A 219 11.78 8.24 10.90
C ARG A 219 11.45 9.70 11.22
N ASP A 220 12.49 10.52 11.45
CA ASP A 220 12.32 11.97 11.48
C ASP A 220 12.37 12.53 10.04
N ARG A 221 11.29 13.16 9.59
CA ARG A 221 11.20 13.81 8.27
C ARG A 221 12.26 14.89 8.05
N ARG A 222 12.85 15.43 9.14
CA ARG A 222 13.90 16.44 9.12
C ARG A 222 15.31 15.85 9.16
N SER A 223 15.44 14.51 9.21
CA SER A 223 16.74 13.84 9.25
C SER A 223 17.57 14.18 8.03
N ALA A 224 18.80 14.62 8.24
CA ALA A 224 19.77 14.87 7.18
C ALA A 224 20.12 13.56 6.41
N GLU A 225 20.14 12.42 7.10
CA GLU A 225 20.39 11.12 6.50
C GLU A 225 19.28 10.73 5.52
N LEU A 226 18.01 10.94 5.90
CA LEU A 226 16.87 10.69 5.02
C LEU A 226 16.91 11.61 3.78
N ALA A 227 17.24 12.90 3.99
CA ALA A 227 17.39 13.87 2.90
C ALA A 227 18.55 13.49 1.95
N TYR A 228 19.66 13.00 2.50
CA TYR A 228 20.79 12.53 1.72
C TYR A 228 20.44 11.33 0.85
N LEU A 229 19.88 10.27 1.43
CA LEU A 229 19.47 9.06 0.69
C LEU A 229 18.50 9.39 -0.45
N ARG A 230 17.53 10.28 -0.19
CA ARG A 230 16.59 10.75 -1.19
C ARG A 230 17.28 11.54 -2.30
N GLY A 231 18.24 12.39 -1.95
CA GLY A 231 19.04 13.16 -2.91
C GLY A 231 19.89 12.27 -3.82
N GLU A 232 20.50 11.22 -3.29
CA GLU A 232 21.24 10.21 -4.07
C GLU A 232 20.31 9.50 -5.05
N ALA A 233 19.16 9.03 -4.58
CA ALA A 233 18.17 8.36 -5.42
C ALA A 233 17.68 9.29 -6.56
N LEU A 234 17.42 10.55 -6.25
CA LEU A 234 17.01 11.53 -7.25
C LEU A 234 18.10 11.75 -8.32
N THR A 235 19.36 11.84 -7.90
CA THR A 235 20.50 12.00 -8.81
C THR A 235 20.63 10.79 -9.74
N GLU A 236 20.49 9.57 -9.20
CA GLU A 236 20.52 8.34 -10.01
C GLU A 236 19.37 8.29 -11.02
N LEU A 237 18.17 8.71 -10.62
CA LEU A 237 16.99 8.74 -11.49
C LEU A 237 17.17 9.72 -12.66
N TYR A 238 17.73 10.89 -12.41
CA TYR A 238 18.08 11.85 -13.48
C TYR A 238 19.14 11.32 -14.44
N GLN A 239 20.20 10.68 -13.91
CA GLN A 239 21.28 10.15 -14.73
C GLN A 239 20.83 8.97 -15.62
N SER A 240 19.87 8.20 -15.14
CA SER A 240 19.29 7.07 -15.89
C SER A 240 18.19 7.45 -16.88
N HIS A 241 17.90 8.75 -17.05
CA HIS A 241 16.84 9.29 -17.92
C HIS A 241 15.45 8.72 -17.57
N MET A 242 15.21 8.42 -16.29
CA MET A 242 13.93 7.89 -15.80
C MET A 242 12.97 8.99 -15.33
N LEU A 243 13.41 10.25 -15.31
CA LEU A 243 12.60 11.45 -15.01
C LEU A 243 12.58 12.40 -16.19
#